data_9ac2983831b6492de462ded0e16f55a0
#
_entry.id   9ac2983831b6492de462ded0e16f55a0
#
_cell.length_a   1.000
_cell.length_b   1.000
_cell.length_c   1.000
_cell.angle_alpha   90.00
_cell.angle_beta   90.00
_cell.angle_gamma   90.00
#
_symmetry.space_group_name_H-M   'P 1'
#
loop_
_entity.id
_entity.type
_entity.pdbx_description
1 polymer ?
#
loop_
_entity_poly.entity_id
_entity_poly.type
_entity_poly.pdbx_seq_one_letter_code
_entity_poly.pdbx_strand_id
1 'polypeptide(L)'
;KINKAILQVVNSQSIVAALKTGKYDYVMSMPDSLYNNYKDLKNIETLGQQDLYYSYLAFKLGHYDKAKGENVTDPNAKMADVRLRQALAYGINVEEIAQAFYFGLRQEATSSIPPVFKKYFPKDLKGYPYNPEKAKQLLDEAGYKDVNGDGYREDKNGKPFEIKMAFMSGGDVAEPLAQNYIQSWRKIGIKAVLTSGRLLAFQNFYEKVEGDSKDIDVFFGAWGVGTSLDPTGSAGRKSQLNFSRFVSEENDRLIGEILGEKSLTVPNYKVEAYKNWQKYYIGQAAE
;
A
#
# COMPACT_ATOMS: atom_id res chain seq x y z
N LYS A 1 -17.85 -35.68 -13.14
CA LYS A 1 -18.43 -34.59 -13.94
C LYS A 1 -19.39 -33.80 -13.09
N ILE A 2 -19.19 -32.51 -12.94
CA ILE A 2 -20.09 -31.61 -12.18
C ILE A 2 -21.22 -31.21 -13.14
N ASN A 3 -22.45 -31.49 -12.76
CA ASN A 3 -23.63 -31.19 -13.58
C ASN A 3 -24.26 -29.83 -13.23
N LYS A 4 -24.03 -29.35 -11.98
CA LYS A 4 -24.58 -28.09 -11.49
C LYS A 4 -23.62 -27.48 -10.47
N ALA A 5 -23.36 -26.18 -10.58
CA ALA A 5 -22.64 -25.38 -9.57
C ALA A 5 -23.56 -24.26 -9.09
N ILE A 6 -23.62 -24.07 -7.77
CA ILE A 6 -24.38 -22.98 -7.14
C ILE A 6 -23.37 -22.04 -6.47
N LEU A 7 -23.33 -20.79 -6.90
CA LEU A 7 -22.50 -19.76 -6.31
C LEU A 7 -23.31 -18.97 -5.29
N GLN A 8 -22.77 -18.80 -4.09
CA GLN A 8 -23.38 -18.03 -3.02
C GLN A 8 -22.36 -17.06 -2.42
N VAL A 9 -22.73 -15.79 -2.29
CA VAL A 9 -21.96 -14.82 -1.53
C VAL A 9 -22.27 -15.01 -0.05
N VAL A 10 -21.23 -15.17 0.77
CA VAL A 10 -21.34 -15.47 2.19
C VAL A 10 -20.55 -14.44 2.97
N ASN A 11 -21.10 -13.99 4.09
CA ASN A 11 -20.39 -13.11 5.02
C ASN A 11 -19.17 -13.84 5.62
N SER A 12 -18.02 -13.17 5.70
CA SER A 12 -16.77 -13.71 6.24
C SER A 12 -16.91 -14.24 7.68
N GLN A 13 -17.72 -13.59 8.51
CA GLN A 13 -17.93 -14.03 9.90
C GLN A 13 -18.69 -15.35 10.01
N SER A 14 -19.55 -15.68 9.05
CA SER A 14 -20.35 -16.92 9.07
C SER A 14 -19.68 -18.08 8.32
N ILE A 15 -18.65 -17.82 7.52
CA ILE A 15 -18.03 -18.83 6.64
C ILE A 15 -17.36 -19.96 7.43
N VAL A 16 -16.69 -19.65 8.55
CA VAL A 16 -16.01 -20.66 9.38
C VAL A 16 -17.02 -21.65 9.98
N ALA A 17 -18.17 -21.17 10.47
CA ALA A 17 -19.23 -22.04 10.98
C ALA A 17 -19.82 -22.93 9.88
N ALA A 18 -19.99 -22.39 8.67
CA ALA A 18 -20.48 -23.14 7.52
C ALA A 18 -19.49 -24.22 7.07
N LEU A 19 -18.17 -23.95 7.11
CA LEU A 19 -17.12 -24.93 6.84
C LEU A 19 -17.13 -26.08 7.87
N LYS A 20 -17.26 -25.77 9.15
CA LYS A 20 -17.35 -26.78 10.22
C LYS A 20 -18.51 -27.77 10.03
N THR A 21 -19.60 -27.32 9.45
CA THR A 21 -20.79 -28.14 9.20
C THR A 21 -20.82 -28.79 7.83
N GLY A 22 -19.79 -28.58 6.98
CA GLY A 22 -19.74 -29.12 5.63
C GLY A 22 -20.82 -28.54 4.69
N LYS A 23 -21.24 -27.30 4.92
CA LYS A 23 -22.29 -26.65 4.13
C LYS A 23 -21.88 -26.34 2.69
N TYR A 24 -20.59 -26.12 2.46
CA TYR A 24 -20.03 -25.78 1.14
C TYR A 24 -18.97 -26.77 0.72
N ASP A 25 -18.99 -27.14 -0.55
CA ASP A 25 -18.02 -28.05 -1.17
C ASP A 25 -16.71 -27.33 -1.51
N TYR A 26 -16.78 -26.01 -1.77
CA TYR A 26 -15.63 -25.20 -2.16
C TYR A 26 -15.81 -23.73 -1.74
N VAL A 27 -14.76 -23.14 -1.21
CA VAL A 27 -14.69 -21.71 -0.90
C VAL A 27 -13.52 -21.13 -1.68
N MET A 28 -13.80 -20.17 -2.57
CA MET A 28 -12.78 -19.59 -3.47
C MET A 28 -11.69 -18.82 -2.74
N SER A 29 -12.07 -18.10 -1.69
CA SER A 29 -11.12 -17.29 -0.92
C SER A 29 -11.57 -17.21 0.53
N MET A 30 -10.64 -17.44 1.43
CA MET A 30 -10.84 -17.27 2.87
C MET A 30 -10.04 -16.06 3.35
N PRO A 31 -10.61 -15.25 4.24
CA PRO A 31 -9.85 -14.19 4.88
C PRO A 31 -8.64 -14.76 5.64
N ASP A 32 -7.45 -14.26 5.34
CA ASP A 32 -6.21 -14.64 6.02
C ASP A 32 -6.25 -14.35 7.52
N SER A 33 -6.94 -13.28 7.93
CA SER A 33 -7.20 -12.95 9.34
C SER A 33 -7.97 -14.01 10.12
N LEU A 34 -8.70 -14.91 9.45
CA LEU A 34 -9.45 -16.01 10.06
C LEU A 34 -8.70 -17.35 10.04
N TYR A 35 -7.46 -17.38 9.55
CA TYR A 35 -6.71 -18.62 9.32
C TYR A 35 -6.69 -19.56 10.52
N ASN A 36 -6.42 -19.06 11.71
CA ASN A 36 -6.41 -19.85 12.93
C ASN A 36 -7.77 -20.50 13.27
N ASN A 37 -8.86 -19.98 12.73
CA ASN A 37 -10.20 -20.48 13.00
C ASN A 37 -10.58 -21.69 12.12
N TYR A 38 -9.84 -21.92 11.02
CA TYR A 38 -10.17 -22.98 10.07
C TYR A 38 -9.00 -23.91 9.69
N LYS A 39 -7.74 -23.53 9.92
CA LYS A 39 -6.55 -24.29 9.49
C LYS A 39 -6.50 -25.75 10.01
N ASP A 40 -7.08 -26.01 11.17
CA ASP A 40 -7.04 -27.32 11.83
C ASP A 40 -8.35 -28.13 11.65
N LEU A 41 -9.28 -27.65 10.82
CA LEU A 41 -10.50 -28.37 10.51
C LEU A 41 -10.21 -29.60 9.66
N LYS A 42 -10.59 -30.80 10.15
CA LYS A 42 -10.28 -32.08 9.52
C LYS A 42 -11.14 -32.43 8.31
N ASN A 43 -12.25 -31.73 8.14
CA ASN A 43 -13.22 -31.98 7.05
C ASN A 43 -12.99 -31.07 5.83
N ILE A 44 -11.93 -30.28 5.80
CA ILE A 44 -11.56 -29.43 4.69
C ILE A 44 -10.06 -29.59 4.35
N GLU A 45 -9.72 -29.31 3.10
CA GLU A 45 -8.35 -29.13 2.65
C GLU A 45 -8.11 -27.64 2.35
N THR A 46 -7.06 -27.07 2.90
CA THR A 46 -6.69 -25.67 2.68
C THR A 46 -5.56 -25.61 1.65
N LEU A 47 -5.83 -24.97 0.52
CA LEU A 47 -4.85 -24.73 -0.53
C LEU A 47 -4.39 -23.25 -0.46
N GLY A 48 -3.10 -23.04 -0.20
CA GLY A 48 -2.49 -21.72 -0.20
C GLY A 48 -1.77 -21.44 -1.52
N GLN A 49 -1.96 -20.24 -2.05
CA GLN A 49 -1.20 -19.74 -3.20
C GLN A 49 -0.87 -18.26 -2.99
N GLN A 50 0.21 -17.81 -3.63
CA GLN A 50 0.54 -16.39 -3.64
C GLN A 50 -0.49 -15.63 -4.47
N ASP A 51 -1.09 -14.61 -3.86
CA ASP A 51 -2.06 -13.75 -4.54
C ASP A 51 -1.37 -12.69 -5.41
N LEU A 52 -2.07 -12.21 -6.42
CA LEU A 52 -1.67 -11.08 -7.27
C LEU A 52 -2.24 -9.77 -6.70
N TYR A 53 -2.05 -9.58 -5.42
CA TYR A 53 -2.62 -8.47 -4.67
C TYR A 53 -1.60 -7.93 -3.66
N TYR A 54 -1.50 -6.62 -3.52
CA TYR A 54 -0.70 -5.99 -2.48
C TYR A 54 -1.47 -4.88 -1.78
N SER A 55 -1.19 -4.69 -0.51
CA SER A 55 -1.68 -3.56 0.28
C SER A 55 -0.55 -2.55 0.45
N TYR A 56 -0.89 -1.28 0.48
CA TYR A 56 0.09 -0.19 0.51
C TYR A 56 -0.42 1.02 1.29
N LEU A 57 0.52 1.81 1.78
CA LEU A 57 0.27 3.18 2.21
C LEU A 57 0.73 4.10 1.09
N ALA A 58 -0.12 5.02 0.64
CA ALA A 58 0.24 6.01 -0.35
C ALA A 58 0.05 7.43 0.19
N PHE A 59 0.93 8.32 -0.22
CA PHE A 59 0.94 9.72 0.20
C PHE A 59 0.28 10.61 -0.84
N LYS A 60 -0.53 11.57 -0.41
CA LYS A 60 -1.13 12.56 -1.30
C LYS A 60 -0.10 13.63 -1.65
N LEU A 61 0.34 13.63 -2.91
CA LEU A 61 1.43 14.47 -3.40
C LEU A 61 0.97 15.55 -4.38
N GLY A 62 -0.33 15.64 -4.66
CA GLY A 62 -0.83 16.59 -5.62
C GLY A 62 -2.31 16.40 -5.90
N HIS A 63 -2.72 16.67 -7.12
CA HIS A 63 -4.11 16.57 -7.58
C HIS A 63 -4.21 16.10 -9.04
N TYR A 64 -5.41 15.66 -9.43
CA TYR A 64 -5.72 15.39 -10.84
C TYR A 64 -6.28 16.65 -11.50
N ASP A 65 -5.53 17.21 -12.47
CA ASP A 65 -5.97 18.34 -13.27
C ASP A 65 -6.96 17.87 -14.35
N LYS A 66 -8.25 18.07 -14.11
CA LYS A 66 -9.31 17.64 -15.04
C LYS A 66 -9.25 18.35 -16.39
N ALA A 67 -8.74 19.58 -16.43
CA ALA A 67 -8.64 20.34 -17.67
C ALA A 67 -7.53 19.81 -18.57
N LYS A 68 -6.42 19.39 -17.99
CA LYS A 68 -5.30 18.78 -18.71
C LYS A 68 -5.45 17.27 -18.88
N GLY A 69 -6.30 16.61 -18.09
CA GLY A 69 -6.45 15.17 -18.08
C GLY A 69 -5.23 14.45 -17.51
N GLU A 70 -4.54 15.05 -16.52
CA GLU A 70 -3.31 14.49 -15.97
C GLU A 70 -3.12 14.78 -14.47
N ASN A 71 -2.29 13.97 -13.84
CA ASN A 71 -1.84 14.19 -12.47
C ASN A 71 -0.78 15.30 -12.42
N VAL A 72 -0.86 16.12 -11.38
CA VAL A 72 0.10 17.19 -11.09
C VAL A 72 0.64 16.98 -9.67
N THR A 73 1.94 16.72 -9.55
CA THR A 73 2.62 16.69 -8.26
C THR A 73 2.85 18.12 -7.77
N ASP A 74 2.44 18.40 -6.53
CA ASP A 74 2.66 19.70 -5.89
C ASP A 74 3.94 19.65 -5.04
N PRO A 75 4.98 20.41 -5.37
CA PRO A 75 6.22 20.46 -4.60
C PRO A 75 6.03 21.05 -3.18
N ASN A 76 4.90 21.71 -2.93
CA ASN A 76 4.55 22.28 -1.62
C ASN A 76 3.54 21.41 -0.85
N ALA A 77 3.18 20.23 -1.35
CA ALA A 77 2.33 19.31 -0.61
C ALA A 77 2.96 18.97 0.74
N LYS A 78 2.15 18.77 1.78
CA LYS A 78 2.62 18.40 3.12
C LYS A 78 3.58 17.20 3.09
N MET A 79 3.30 16.22 2.23
CA MET A 79 4.07 15.00 2.07
C MET A 79 5.13 15.07 0.95
N ALA A 80 5.46 16.27 0.43
CA ALA A 80 6.37 16.43 -0.71
C ALA A 80 7.83 16.01 -0.43
N ASP A 81 8.30 16.16 0.82
CA ASP A 81 9.67 15.78 1.17
C ASP A 81 9.81 14.23 1.18
N VAL A 82 10.63 13.72 0.27
CA VAL A 82 10.85 12.27 0.14
C VAL A 82 11.45 11.66 1.40
N ARG A 83 12.28 12.40 2.16
CA ARG A 83 12.88 11.93 3.42
C ARG A 83 11.83 11.70 4.49
N LEU A 84 10.79 12.55 4.55
CA LEU A 84 9.64 12.34 5.42
C LEU A 84 8.93 11.02 5.07
N ARG A 85 8.64 10.78 3.81
CA ARG A 85 7.95 9.55 3.37
C ARG A 85 8.79 8.31 3.64
N GLN A 86 10.09 8.36 3.33
CA GLN A 86 11.03 7.28 3.65
C GLN A 86 11.13 7.02 5.15
N ALA A 87 11.15 8.07 5.98
CA ALA A 87 11.15 7.92 7.42
C ALA A 87 9.88 7.22 7.93
N LEU A 88 8.72 7.57 7.39
CA LEU A 88 7.46 6.91 7.71
C LEU A 88 7.48 5.43 7.33
N ALA A 89 8.07 5.09 6.18
CA ALA A 89 8.24 3.71 5.74
C ALA A 89 9.19 2.92 6.68
N TYR A 90 10.36 3.46 7.01
CA TYR A 90 11.29 2.83 7.98
C TYR A 90 10.72 2.69 9.40
N GLY A 91 9.71 3.52 9.74
CA GLY A 91 9.04 3.48 11.04
C GLY A 91 8.04 2.34 11.22
N ILE A 92 7.73 1.58 10.17
CA ILE A 92 6.72 0.51 10.20
C ILE A 92 7.38 -0.86 10.21
N ASN A 93 7.00 -1.71 11.16
CA ASN A 93 7.42 -3.10 11.20
C ASN A 93 6.43 -4.00 10.46
N VAL A 94 6.65 -4.17 9.16
CA VAL A 94 5.74 -4.95 8.29
C VAL A 94 5.73 -6.43 8.67
N GLU A 95 6.86 -6.98 9.14
CA GLU A 95 6.94 -8.37 9.59
C GLU A 95 6.09 -8.61 10.84
N GLU A 96 6.16 -7.69 11.82
CA GLU A 96 5.30 -7.74 13.02
C GLU A 96 3.81 -7.66 12.64
N ILE A 97 3.46 -6.79 11.70
CA ILE A 97 2.09 -6.67 11.17
C ILE A 97 1.65 -7.99 10.52
N ALA A 98 2.50 -8.59 9.67
CA ALA A 98 2.20 -9.85 9.01
C ALA A 98 1.96 -11.00 10.01
N GLN A 99 2.73 -11.07 11.09
CA GLN A 99 2.56 -12.06 12.15
C GLN A 99 1.32 -11.77 13.01
N ALA A 100 1.15 -10.53 13.47
CA ALA A 100 0.10 -10.17 14.42
C ALA A 100 -1.31 -10.23 13.83
N PHE A 101 -1.47 -9.77 12.60
CA PHE A 101 -2.80 -9.64 11.97
C PHE A 101 -3.12 -10.71 10.92
N TYR A 102 -2.08 -11.38 10.37
CA TYR A 102 -2.23 -12.29 9.24
C TYR A 102 -1.52 -13.62 9.43
N PHE A 103 -1.07 -13.92 10.66
CA PHE A 103 -0.47 -15.22 11.04
C PHE A 103 0.72 -15.64 10.17
N GLY A 104 1.48 -14.67 9.65
CA GLY A 104 2.60 -14.90 8.74
C GLY A 104 2.21 -15.29 7.31
N LEU A 105 0.93 -15.23 6.95
CA LEU A 105 0.46 -15.51 5.58
C LEU A 105 0.76 -14.39 4.59
N ARG A 106 1.08 -13.20 5.10
CA ARG A 106 1.53 -12.06 4.28
C ARG A 106 3.03 -11.86 4.42
N GLN A 107 3.62 -11.31 3.39
CA GLN A 107 5.04 -10.93 3.36
C GLN A 107 5.16 -9.47 2.95
N GLU A 108 6.30 -8.86 3.24
CA GLU A 108 6.60 -7.50 2.80
C GLU A 108 6.56 -7.42 1.27
N ALA A 109 5.87 -6.41 0.76
CA ALA A 109 5.89 -6.04 -0.65
C ALA A 109 6.94 -4.94 -0.84
N THR A 110 8.10 -5.28 -1.37
CA THR A 110 9.17 -4.31 -1.68
C THR A 110 8.95 -3.56 -2.98
N SER A 111 7.88 -3.87 -3.71
CA SER A 111 7.50 -3.27 -4.98
C SER A 111 6.03 -3.53 -5.26
N SER A 112 5.43 -2.71 -6.13
CA SER A 112 4.09 -2.93 -6.69
C SER A 112 4.00 -4.14 -7.64
N ILE A 113 5.12 -4.77 -7.97
CA ILE A 113 5.16 -6.02 -8.73
C ILE A 113 5.35 -7.19 -7.76
N PRO A 114 4.37 -8.11 -7.65
CA PRO A 114 4.49 -9.25 -6.75
C PRO A 114 5.67 -10.17 -7.07
N PRO A 115 6.34 -10.75 -6.04
CA PRO A 115 7.52 -11.62 -6.23
C PRO A 115 7.27 -12.89 -7.05
N VAL A 116 6.02 -13.28 -7.26
CA VAL A 116 5.66 -14.40 -8.17
C VAL A 116 6.13 -14.15 -9.60
N PHE A 117 6.23 -12.90 -10.02
CA PHE A 117 6.80 -12.50 -11.32
C PHE A 117 8.32 -12.45 -11.28
N LYS A 118 8.96 -13.53 -10.86
CA LYS A 118 10.41 -13.67 -10.61
C LYS A 118 11.32 -13.06 -11.66
N LYS A 119 10.90 -13.10 -12.94
CA LYS A 119 11.66 -12.57 -14.07
C LYS A 119 11.81 -11.04 -14.00
N TYR A 120 10.76 -10.34 -13.55
CA TYR A 120 10.67 -8.89 -13.52
C TYR A 120 10.98 -8.30 -12.16
N PHE A 121 11.01 -9.13 -11.12
CA PHE A 121 11.27 -8.70 -9.75
C PHE A 121 12.78 -8.60 -9.49
N PRO A 122 13.33 -7.43 -9.09
CA PRO A 122 14.74 -7.28 -8.78
C PRO A 122 15.02 -7.91 -7.42
N LYS A 123 15.86 -8.98 -7.40
CA LYS A 123 16.21 -9.70 -6.18
C LYS A 123 17.00 -8.86 -5.16
N ASP A 124 17.67 -7.83 -5.64
CA ASP A 124 18.48 -6.89 -4.87
C ASP A 124 17.69 -5.67 -4.37
N LEU A 125 16.40 -5.57 -4.74
CA LEU A 125 15.54 -4.49 -4.27
C LEU A 125 15.22 -4.70 -2.79
N LYS A 126 15.80 -3.86 -1.98
CA LYS A 126 15.44 -3.75 -0.56
C LYS A 126 14.41 -2.65 -0.44
N GLY A 127 13.26 -2.96 0.15
CA GLY A 127 12.26 -1.94 0.52
C GLY A 127 12.78 -1.07 1.67
N TYR A 128 11.92 -0.75 2.60
CA TYR A 128 12.24 0.04 3.79
C TYR A 128 12.18 -0.87 5.03
N PRO A 129 13.25 -1.66 5.31
CA PRO A 129 13.25 -2.55 6.47
C PRO A 129 13.08 -1.73 7.74
N TYR A 130 12.31 -2.26 8.69
CA TYR A 130 12.04 -1.57 9.96
C TYR A 130 13.33 -1.08 10.63
N ASN A 131 13.45 0.23 10.74
CA ASN A 131 14.59 0.89 11.36
C ASN A 131 14.18 2.27 11.92
N PRO A 132 13.63 2.32 13.13
CA PRO A 132 13.16 3.57 13.72
C PRO A 132 14.26 4.59 13.93
N GLU A 133 15.50 4.18 14.15
CA GLU A 133 16.63 5.12 14.30
C GLU A 133 16.97 5.79 12.97
N LYS A 134 16.96 5.03 11.86
CA LYS A 134 17.10 5.60 10.52
C LYS A 134 15.93 6.54 10.18
N ALA A 135 14.71 6.19 10.59
CA ALA A 135 13.54 7.05 10.43
C ALA A 135 13.73 8.39 11.15
N LYS A 136 14.15 8.38 12.42
CA LYS A 136 14.42 9.59 13.21
C LYS A 136 15.52 10.42 12.57
N GLN A 137 16.61 9.79 12.11
CA GLN A 137 17.69 10.49 11.41
C GLN A 137 17.18 11.24 10.17
N LEU A 138 16.39 10.59 9.33
CA LEU A 138 15.82 11.21 8.12
C LEU A 138 14.88 12.38 8.46
N LEU A 139 14.10 12.26 9.55
CA LEU A 139 13.26 13.36 10.04
C LEU A 139 14.10 14.55 10.51
N ASP A 140 15.19 14.30 11.25
CA ASP A 140 16.12 15.35 11.69
C ASP A 140 16.77 16.06 10.49
N GLU A 141 17.25 15.30 9.49
CA GLU A 141 17.82 15.80 8.26
C GLU A 141 16.81 16.60 7.42
N ALA A 142 15.54 16.24 7.48
CA ALA A 142 14.44 16.93 6.80
C ALA A 142 13.94 18.16 7.57
N GLY A 143 14.42 18.38 8.81
CA GLY A 143 14.09 19.51 9.64
C GLY A 143 12.87 19.35 10.55
N TYR A 144 12.32 18.14 10.65
CA TYR A 144 11.24 17.83 11.61
C TYR A 144 11.84 17.54 12.98
N LYS A 145 11.56 18.38 13.96
CA LYS A 145 12.15 18.29 15.32
C LYS A 145 11.10 18.56 16.39
N ASP A 146 11.17 17.85 17.48
CA ASP A 146 10.41 18.16 18.69
C ASP A 146 11.05 19.38 19.38
N VAL A 147 10.48 20.55 19.15
CA VAL A 147 11.03 21.82 19.68
C VAL A 147 10.32 22.27 20.96
N ASN A 148 9.15 21.71 21.26
CA ASN A 148 8.37 22.06 22.46
C ASN A 148 8.47 20.99 23.57
N GLY A 149 9.04 19.82 23.29
CA GLY A 149 9.28 18.74 24.26
C GLY A 149 8.04 17.88 24.56
N ASP A 150 7.01 17.88 23.70
CA ASP A 150 5.79 17.11 23.91
C ASP A 150 5.87 15.67 23.37
N GLY A 151 7.01 15.32 22.74
CA GLY A 151 7.27 14.01 22.14
C GLY A 151 6.82 13.89 20.69
N TYR A 152 6.29 14.95 20.09
CA TYR A 152 5.97 15.04 18.68
C TYR A 152 6.84 16.07 17.97
N ARG A 153 7.12 15.82 16.72
CA ARG A 153 7.95 16.70 15.89
C ARG A 153 7.09 17.76 15.21
N GLU A 154 7.54 18.99 15.25
CA GLU A 154 7.02 20.08 14.44
C GLU A 154 7.56 19.98 13.00
N ASP A 155 6.92 20.73 12.09
CA ASP A 155 7.42 20.90 10.73
C ASP A 155 8.72 21.72 10.71
N LYS A 156 9.36 21.80 9.53
CA LYS A 156 10.61 22.55 9.34
C LYS A 156 10.53 24.06 9.64
N ASN A 157 9.35 24.58 9.91
CA ASN A 157 9.11 25.97 10.32
C ASN A 157 8.75 26.06 11.81
N GLY A 158 8.84 24.97 12.57
CA GLY A 158 8.48 24.89 13.99
C GLY A 158 6.98 24.94 14.26
N LYS A 159 6.15 24.62 13.29
CA LYS A 159 4.68 24.55 13.47
C LYS A 159 4.24 23.13 13.80
N PRO A 160 3.15 22.96 14.57
CA PRO A 160 2.57 21.66 14.84
C PRO A 160 2.35 20.86 13.55
N PHE A 161 2.85 19.63 13.54
CA PHE A 161 2.77 18.73 12.39
C PHE A 161 1.93 17.50 12.72
N GLU A 162 0.88 17.26 11.94
CA GLU A 162 -0.02 16.13 12.11
C GLU A 162 -0.36 15.53 10.76
N ILE A 163 -0.29 14.21 10.64
CA ILE A 163 -0.66 13.45 9.44
C ILE A 163 -2.08 12.93 9.58
N LYS A 164 -2.92 13.20 8.58
CA LYS A 164 -4.29 12.69 8.46
C LYS A 164 -4.32 11.45 7.58
N MET A 165 -4.67 10.32 8.18
CA MET A 165 -4.69 9.03 7.50
C MET A 165 -6.12 8.60 7.18
N ALA A 166 -6.40 8.39 5.90
CA ALA A 166 -7.63 7.73 5.46
C ALA A 166 -7.45 6.21 5.48
N PHE A 167 -8.35 5.54 6.17
CA PHE A 167 -8.36 4.09 6.29
C PHE A 167 -9.79 3.58 6.14
N MET A 168 -9.97 2.53 5.32
CA MET A 168 -11.30 1.95 5.06
C MET A 168 -11.76 1.11 6.23
N SER A 169 -13.06 1.22 6.56
CA SER A 169 -13.72 0.25 7.43
C SER A 169 -14.00 -1.03 6.66
N GLY A 170 -13.99 -2.15 7.35
CA GLY A 170 -14.31 -3.46 6.81
C GLY A 170 -13.32 -4.53 7.26
N GLY A 171 -13.82 -5.65 7.74
CA GLY A 171 -13.01 -6.69 8.34
C GLY A 171 -12.55 -6.39 9.78
N ASP A 172 -12.23 -7.46 10.50
CA ASP A 172 -11.95 -7.39 11.94
C ASP A 172 -10.59 -6.77 12.27
N VAL A 173 -9.69 -6.69 11.27
CA VAL A 173 -8.33 -6.16 11.45
C VAL A 173 -8.19 -4.68 11.07
N ALA A 174 -9.20 -4.05 10.45
CA ALA A 174 -9.06 -2.69 9.92
C ALA A 174 -8.73 -1.66 11.01
N GLU A 175 -9.50 -1.64 12.10
CA GLU A 175 -9.26 -0.72 13.22
C GLU A 175 -7.93 -0.98 13.92
N PRO A 176 -7.61 -2.21 14.39
CA PRO A 176 -6.34 -2.46 15.07
C PRO A 176 -5.12 -2.25 14.14
N LEU A 177 -5.25 -2.50 12.84
CA LEU A 177 -4.18 -2.24 11.87
C LEU A 177 -3.94 -0.74 11.70
N ALA A 178 -4.99 0.07 11.57
CA ALA A 178 -4.88 1.52 11.49
C ALA A 178 -4.21 2.10 12.74
N GLN A 179 -4.60 1.62 13.93
CA GLN A 179 -3.98 2.00 15.19
C GLN A 179 -2.51 1.57 15.28
N ASN A 180 -2.14 0.41 14.73
CA ASN A 180 -0.75 -0.03 14.68
C ASN A 180 0.13 0.95 13.87
N TYR A 181 -0.33 1.42 12.70
CA TYR A 181 0.38 2.43 11.92
C TYR A 181 0.55 3.74 12.69
N ILE A 182 -0.51 4.25 13.31
CA ILE A 182 -0.47 5.47 14.12
C ILE A 182 0.55 5.33 15.27
N GLN A 183 0.52 4.21 16.00
CA GLN A 183 1.44 3.94 17.08
C GLN A 183 2.91 3.79 16.59
N SER A 184 3.11 3.18 15.44
CA SER A 184 4.43 3.03 14.83
C SER A 184 5.04 4.39 14.51
N TRP A 185 4.28 5.32 13.94
CA TRP A 185 4.75 6.67 13.65
C TRP A 185 4.93 7.52 14.93
N ARG A 186 4.12 7.28 15.95
CA ARG A 186 4.37 7.91 17.26
C ARG A 186 5.74 7.57 17.83
N LYS A 187 6.22 6.33 17.68
CA LYS A 187 7.56 5.90 18.17
C LYS A 187 8.71 6.68 17.52
N ILE A 188 8.50 7.26 16.37
CA ILE A 188 9.47 8.12 15.67
C ILE A 188 9.16 9.62 15.81
N GLY A 189 8.20 9.97 16.68
CA GLY A 189 7.83 11.35 17.00
C GLY A 189 6.84 11.98 15.99
N ILE A 190 6.17 11.21 15.18
CA ILE A 190 5.18 11.74 14.22
C ILE A 190 3.77 11.52 14.75
N LYS A 191 3.02 12.61 14.85
CA LYS A 191 1.60 12.59 15.18
C LYS A 191 0.79 12.22 13.93
N ALA A 192 -0.01 11.17 14.04
CA ALA A 192 -0.96 10.78 13.00
C ALA A 192 -2.34 10.53 13.61
N VAL A 193 -3.38 10.85 12.87
CA VAL A 193 -4.77 10.67 13.27
C VAL A 193 -5.59 10.15 12.09
N LEU A 194 -6.69 9.46 12.38
CA LEU A 194 -7.62 9.08 11.33
C LEU A 194 -8.34 10.31 10.77
N THR A 195 -8.44 10.39 9.44
CA THR A 195 -9.29 11.37 8.77
C THR A 195 -10.72 11.29 9.31
N SER A 196 -11.28 12.41 9.74
CA SER A 196 -12.58 12.49 10.38
C SER A 196 -12.70 11.69 11.71
N GLY A 197 -11.56 11.34 12.34
CA GLY A 197 -11.50 10.64 13.64
C GLY A 197 -11.98 9.19 13.63
N ARG A 198 -12.20 8.59 12.45
CA ARG A 198 -12.74 7.23 12.31
C ARG A 198 -12.33 6.59 10.99
N LEU A 199 -12.52 5.27 10.89
CA LEU A 199 -12.48 4.55 9.62
C LEU A 199 -13.61 5.03 8.70
N LEU A 200 -13.33 5.05 7.40
CA LEU A 200 -14.26 5.51 6.37
C LEU A 200 -14.98 4.34 5.72
N ALA A 201 -16.29 4.47 5.49
CA ALA A 201 -17.01 3.54 4.62
C ALA A 201 -16.42 3.59 3.19
N PHE A 202 -16.50 2.48 2.45
CA PHE A 202 -15.92 2.31 1.11
C PHE A 202 -16.18 3.52 0.18
N GLN A 203 -17.44 3.91 0.05
CA GLN A 203 -17.83 5.03 -0.81
C GLN A 203 -17.13 6.33 -0.40
N ASN A 204 -17.21 6.69 0.88
CA ASN A 204 -16.62 7.93 1.40
C ASN A 204 -15.10 7.95 1.29
N PHE A 205 -14.46 6.77 1.42
CA PHE A 205 -13.02 6.64 1.25
C PHE A 205 -12.61 7.00 -0.17
N TYR A 206 -13.23 6.36 -1.17
CA TYR A 206 -12.88 6.63 -2.56
C TYR A 206 -13.26 8.03 -3.02
N GLU A 207 -14.43 8.56 -2.62
CA GLU A 207 -14.80 9.95 -2.90
C GLU A 207 -13.73 10.94 -2.43
N LYS A 208 -13.14 10.71 -1.24
CA LYS A 208 -12.07 11.55 -0.71
C LYS A 208 -10.73 11.34 -1.41
N VAL A 209 -10.34 10.10 -1.66
CA VAL A 209 -9.04 9.77 -2.28
C VAL A 209 -9.01 10.20 -3.74
N GLU A 210 -10.06 9.91 -4.52
CA GLU A 210 -10.17 10.28 -5.93
C GLU A 210 -10.40 11.78 -6.12
N GLY A 211 -11.15 12.40 -5.20
CA GLY A 211 -11.45 13.83 -5.19
C GLY A 211 -10.33 14.71 -4.64
N ASP A 212 -9.16 14.14 -4.32
CA ASP A 212 -8.00 14.86 -3.79
C ASP A 212 -8.35 15.72 -2.56
N SER A 213 -9.11 15.15 -1.63
CA SER A 213 -9.58 15.83 -0.43
C SER A 213 -8.41 16.34 0.42
N LYS A 214 -8.47 17.60 0.86
CA LYS A 214 -7.43 18.27 1.64
C LYS A 214 -7.26 17.74 3.07
N ASP A 215 -8.18 16.90 3.53
CA ASP A 215 -8.13 16.28 4.84
C ASP A 215 -7.51 14.86 4.80
N ILE A 216 -6.80 14.51 3.72
CA ILE A 216 -6.03 13.29 3.59
C ILE A 216 -4.58 13.63 3.22
N ASP A 217 -3.64 13.14 4.02
CA ASP A 217 -2.20 13.22 3.74
C ASP A 217 -1.66 11.85 3.30
N VAL A 218 -2.20 10.78 3.87
CA VAL A 218 -1.86 9.39 3.56
C VAL A 218 -3.13 8.54 3.57
N PHE A 219 -3.14 7.47 2.79
CA PHE A 219 -4.23 6.50 2.81
C PHE A 219 -3.69 5.07 2.71
N PHE A 220 -4.44 4.13 3.30
CA PHE A 220 -4.18 2.72 3.16
C PHE A 220 -5.07 2.16 2.05
N GLY A 221 -4.42 1.62 1.03
CA GLY A 221 -5.08 1.05 -0.13
C GLY A 221 -4.63 -0.37 -0.41
N ALA A 222 -5.21 -0.96 -1.44
CA ALA A 222 -4.81 -2.26 -1.93
C ALA A 222 -5.05 -2.34 -3.45
N TRP A 223 -4.21 -3.10 -4.14
CA TRP A 223 -4.22 -3.18 -5.59
C TRP A 223 -4.09 -4.62 -6.08
N GLY A 224 -4.99 -5.03 -6.96
CA GLY A 224 -4.87 -6.28 -7.69
C GLY A 224 -4.16 -6.05 -9.03
N VAL A 225 -2.97 -6.65 -9.20
CA VAL A 225 -2.15 -6.42 -10.42
C VAL A 225 -2.54 -7.32 -11.58
N GLY A 226 -3.31 -8.37 -11.34
CA GLY A 226 -3.64 -9.34 -12.39
C GLY A 226 -2.40 -9.95 -13.05
N THR A 227 -2.50 -10.24 -14.34
CA THR A 227 -1.39 -10.79 -15.14
C THR A 227 -0.66 -9.74 -15.99
N SER A 228 -1.21 -8.53 -16.08
CA SER A 228 -0.54 -7.39 -16.73
C SER A 228 0.25 -6.62 -15.69
N LEU A 229 1.54 -6.44 -15.94
CA LEU A 229 2.43 -5.69 -15.05
C LEU A 229 2.60 -4.23 -15.51
N ASP A 230 1.75 -3.76 -16.42
CA ASP A 230 1.81 -2.39 -16.93
C ASP A 230 1.56 -1.37 -15.80
N PRO A 231 2.56 -0.54 -15.46
CA PRO A 231 2.44 0.38 -14.35
C PRO A 231 1.65 1.66 -14.68
N THR A 232 1.22 1.85 -15.92
CA THR A 232 0.49 3.07 -16.32
C THR A 232 -0.80 3.27 -15.55
N GLY A 233 -1.45 2.17 -15.11
CA GLY A 233 -2.68 2.22 -14.33
C GLY A 233 -2.50 2.89 -12.97
N SER A 234 -1.49 2.50 -12.21
CA SER A 234 -1.26 2.99 -10.84
C SER A 234 -0.28 4.15 -10.76
N ALA A 235 0.71 4.23 -11.66
CA ALA A 235 1.81 5.21 -11.61
C ALA A 235 1.89 6.15 -12.81
N GLY A 236 0.99 6.02 -13.80
CA GLY A 236 1.03 6.83 -15.01
C GLY A 236 0.52 8.26 -14.82
N ARG A 237 1.13 9.21 -15.54
CA ARG A 237 0.77 10.65 -15.50
C ARG A 237 -0.70 10.90 -15.79
N LYS A 238 -1.28 10.21 -16.76
CA LYS A 238 -2.67 10.42 -17.19
C LYS A 238 -3.69 9.55 -16.46
N SER A 239 -3.24 8.64 -15.62
CA SER A 239 -4.15 7.73 -14.92
C SER A 239 -4.86 8.41 -13.76
N GLN A 240 -6.19 8.36 -13.76
CA GLN A 240 -6.99 8.77 -12.61
C GLN A 240 -6.78 7.86 -11.38
N LEU A 241 -6.32 6.63 -11.61
CA LEU A 241 -6.03 5.64 -10.56
C LEU A 241 -4.65 5.80 -9.92
N ASN A 242 -3.82 6.73 -10.41
CA ASN A 242 -2.61 7.16 -9.71
C ASN A 242 -3.01 8.04 -8.51
N PHE A 243 -3.49 7.41 -7.45
CA PHE A 243 -4.08 8.11 -6.31
C PHE A 243 -3.07 8.89 -5.47
N SER A 244 -1.79 8.55 -5.53
CA SER A 244 -0.72 9.34 -4.90
C SER A 244 -0.51 10.70 -5.58
N ARG A 245 -0.88 10.81 -6.87
CA ARG A 245 -0.61 11.96 -7.75
C ARG A 245 0.88 12.22 -7.97
N PHE A 246 1.71 11.21 -7.68
CA PHE A 246 3.13 11.29 -7.98
C PHE A 246 3.38 11.15 -9.49
N VAL A 247 4.00 12.14 -10.09
CA VAL A 247 4.48 12.12 -11.47
C VAL A 247 5.82 12.85 -11.56
N SER A 248 6.68 12.37 -12.45
CA SER A 248 7.96 13.01 -12.79
C SER A 248 8.35 12.65 -14.21
N GLU A 249 9.22 13.43 -14.83
CA GLU A 249 9.75 13.12 -16.15
C GLU A 249 10.49 11.78 -16.17
N GLU A 250 11.21 11.46 -15.10
CA GLU A 250 11.94 10.20 -14.98
C GLU A 250 10.98 9.00 -14.85
N ASN A 251 9.90 9.12 -14.09
CA ASN A 251 8.86 8.08 -14.03
C ASN A 251 8.24 7.84 -15.41
N ASP A 252 7.90 8.91 -16.13
CA ASP A 252 7.31 8.82 -17.45
C ASP A 252 8.28 8.18 -18.46
N ARG A 253 9.56 8.55 -18.40
CA ARG A 253 10.62 7.96 -19.22
C ARG A 253 10.77 6.46 -18.98
N LEU A 254 10.84 6.04 -17.72
CA LEU A 254 10.99 4.63 -17.34
C LEU A 254 9.77 3.80 -17.71
N ILE A 255 8.56 4.33 -17.54
CA ILE A 255 7.33 3.68 -18.03
C ILE A 255 7.37 3.58 -19.56
N GLY A 256 7.81 4.62 -20.26
CA GLY A 256 7.98 4.62 -21.70
C GLY A 256 8.97 3.55 -22.17
N GLU A 257 10.03 3.25 -21.43
CA GLU A 257 10.96 2.17 -21.73
C GLU A 257 10.30 0.78 -21.61
N ILE A 258 9.43 0.58 -20.63
CA ILE A 258 8.66 -0.68 -20.45
C ILE A 258 7.74 -0.92 -21.65
N LEU A 259 7.08 0.12 -22.14
CA LEU A 259 6.03 0.04 -23.17
C LEU A 259 6.54 0.26 -24.60
N GLY A 260 7.76 0.77 -24.75
CA GLY A 260 8.35 1.15 -26.02
C GLY A 260 8.73 -0.05 -26.91
N GLU A 261 8.99 0.22 -28.18
CA GLU A 261 9.32 -0.77 -29.20
C GLU A 261 10.51 -1.67 -28.82
N LYS A 262 11.53 -1.14 -28.16
CA LYS A 262 12.69 -1.92 -27.69
C LYS A 262 12.30 -3.04 -26.73
N SER A 263 11.25 -2.84 -25.95
CA SER A 263 10.78 -3.89 -25.03
C SER A 263 10.16 -5.10 -25.74
N LEU A 264 9.79 -4.95 -27.02
CA LEU A 264 9.25 -6.01 -27.87
C LEU A 264 10.33 -6.64 -28.74
N THR A 265 11.34 -5.88 -29.14
CA THR A 265 12.32 -6.28 -30.18
C THR A 265 13.68 -6.65 -29.63
N VAL A 266 14.08 -6.10 -28.45
CA VAL A 266 15.42 -6.33 -27.88
C VAL A 266 15.32 -7.35 -26.73
N PRO A 267 16.02 -8.48 -26.81
CA PRO A 267 16.01 -9.49 -25.76
C PRO A 267 16.38 -8.92 -24.37
N ASN A 268 15.64 -9.31 -23.37
CA ASN A 268 15.81 -8.88 -21.96
C ASN A 268 15.61 -7.37 -21.69
N TYR A 269 15.45 -6.50 -22.68
CA TYR A 269 15.26 -5.07 -22.45
C TYR A 269 14.06 -4.78 -21.55
N LYS A 270 12.91 -5.41 -21.83
CA LYS A 270 11.70 -5.25 -21.01
C LYS A 270 11.92 -5.63 -19.55
N VAL A 271 12.70 -6.69 -19.30
CA VAL A 271 13.01 -7.14 -17.94
C VAL A 271 13.80 -6.10 -17.17
N GLU A 272 14.85 -5.57 -17.81
CA GLU A 272 15.68 -4.53 -17.19
C GLU A 272 14.92 -3.21 -17.03
N ALA A 273 14.08 -2.83 -17.99
CA ALA A 273 13.21 -1.66 -17.88
C ALA A 273 12.27 -1.75 -16.66
N TYR A 274 11.65 -2.91 -16.43
CA TYR A 274 10.83 -3.13 -15.23
C TYR A 274 11.64 -3.04 -13.94
N LYS A 275 12.84 -3.59 -13.89
CA LYS A 275 13.71 -3.52 -12.71
C LYS A 275 14.16 -2.10 -12.42
N ASN A 276 14.52 -1.34 -13.45
CA ASN A 276 14.94 0.04 -13.30
C ASN A 276 13.79 0.93 -12.82
N TRP A 277 12.59 0.75 -13.38
CA TRP A 277 11.41 1.47 -12.92
C TRP A 277 11.11 1.18 -11.45
N GLN A 278 11.10 -0.09 -11.04
CA GLN A 278 10.84 -0.45 -9.64
C GLN A 278 11.86 0.17 -8.68
N LYS A 279 13.17 0.13 -9.02
CA LYS A 279 14.23 0.74 -8.19
C LYS A 279 14.03 2.25 -8.04
N TYR A 280 13.65 2.92 -9.12
CA TYR A 280 13.35 4.35 -9.07
C TYR A 280 12.09 4.63 -8.25
N TYR A 281 10.99 3.94 -8.56
CA TYR A 281 9.69 4.24 -7.99
C TYR A 281 9.63 4.00 -6.49
N ILE A 282 10.21 2.88 -6.00
CA ILE A 282 10.27 2.62 -4.56
C ILE A 282 11.13 3.67 -3.84
N GLY A 283 12.19 4.18 -4.48
CA GLY A 283 13.03 5.25 -3.94
C GLY A 283 12.29 6.56 -3.71
N GLN A 284 11.17 6.77 -4.40
CA GLN A 284 10.31 7.95 -4.22
C GLN A 284 9.38 7.84 -3.00
N ALA A 285 9.19 6.63 -2.48
CA ALA A 285 8.26 6.35 -1.37
C ALA A 285 6.90 7.05 -1.57
N ALA A 286 6.34 6.98 -2.77
CA ALA A 286 5.03 7.56 -3.09
C ALA A 286 3.90 6.63 -2.63
N GLU A 287 4.20 5.31 -2.61
CA GLU A 287 3.39 4.19 -2.11
C GLU A 287 4.25 3.30 -1.23
#